data_bc934f522f7b5b4fb9e7ca8cd8af7616
#
_entry.id   bc934f522f7b5b4fb9e7ca8cd8af7616
#
_cell.length_a   1.000
_cell.length_b   1.000
_cell.length_c   1.000
_cell.angle_alpha   90.00
_cell.angle_beta   90.00
_cell.angle_gamma   90.00
#
_symmetry.space_group_name_H-M   'P 1'
#
loop_
_entity.id
_entity.type
_entity.pdbx_description
1 polymer ?
#
loop_
_entity_poly.entity_id
_entity_poly.type
_entity_poly.pdbx_seq_one_letter_code
_entity_poly.pdbx_strand_id
1 'polypeptide(L)'
;MTYPRHTPDESVPPSPTFPSIEEQVLAYWREDDTFRASVDQREGAPEWVFYDGPPFANGLPHYGHLLTGYAKDLFPRFQTMRGKQVHRRFGWDTHGLPAELEAERQLGITDKSQIEEMGIAAFNQAARDSVLKYTKEWEEYVTRQARWVDFENDYKTLDLDYMESVMWA
;
A
#
# COMPACT_ATOMS: atom_id res chain seq x y z
N MET A 1 -15.61 22.84 -1.26
CA MET A 1 -16.16 21.48 -1.21
C MET A 1 -17.02 21.32 0.03
N THR A 2 -18.26 20.87 -0.13
CA THR A 2 -19.14 20.57 0.99
C THR A 2 -19.26 19.04 1.07
N TYR A 3 -18.74 18.44 2.16
CA TYR A 3 -18.99 17.04 2.44
C TYR A 3 -20.51 16.76 2.42
N PRO A 4 -20.92 15.57 1.98
CA PRO A 4 -22.29 15.13 2.12
C PRO A 4 -22.72 15.29 3.58
N ARG A 5 -23.76 16.08 3.80
CA ARG A 5 -24.30 16.29 5.14
C ARG A 5 -25.58 15.49 5.27
N HIS A 6 -25.81 14.95 6.46
CA HIS A 6 -27.11 14.38 6.79
C HIS A 6 -28.21 15.44 6.56
N THR A 7 -29.21 15.11 5.76
CA THR A 7 -30.36 15.93 5.57
C THR A 7 -31.36 15.63 6.70
N PRO A 8 -31.95 16.67 7.35
CA PRO A 8 -32.85 16.44 8.46
C PRO A 8 -34.10 15.60 8.14
N ASP A 9 -34.41 15.46 6.86
CA ASP A 9 -35.56 14.71 6.36
C ASP A 9 -35.26 13.21 6.12
N GLU A 10 -33.98 12.80 6.18
CA GLU A 10 -33.59 11.41 6.08
C GLU A 10 -33.48 10.79 7.47
N SER A 11 -34.35 9.84 7.76
CA SER A 11 -34.24 9.05 9.00
C SER A 11 -33.01 8.15 8.95
N VAL A 12 -32.14 8.31 9.93
CA VAL A 12 -31.01 7.36 10.10
C VAL A 12 -31.62 6.01 10.47
N PRO A 13 -31.35 4.93 9.72
CA PRO A 13 -31.89 3.62 10.06
C PRO A 13 -31.34 3.17 11.41
N PRO A 14 -32.16 2.49 12.25
CA PRO A 14 -31.75 2.06 13.59
C PRO A 14 -30.62 1.02 13.56
N SER A 15 -30.41 0.37 12.42
CA SER A 15 -29.31 -0.56 12.16
C SER A 15 -28.62 -0.18 10.84
N PRO A 16 -27.62 0.69 10.87
CA PRO A 16 -26.92 1.09 9.64
C PRO A 16 -26.14 -0.10 9.05
N THR A 17 -26.19 -0.23 7.74
CA THR A 17 -25.38 -1.20 6.99
C THR A 17 -24.01 -0.58 6.74
N PHE A 18 -23.07 -0.76 7.67
CA PHE A 18 -21.72 -0.19 7.57
C PHE A 18 -21.00 -0.48 6.24
N PRO A 19 -20.99 -1.71 5.69
CA PRO A 19 -20.35 -1.95 4.41
C PRO A 19 -20.87 -1.06 3.27
N SER A 20 -22.19 -0.83 3.20
CA SER A 20 -22.79 0.03 2.18
C SER A 20 -22.40 1.50 2.36
N ILE A 21 -22.33 1.99 3.60
CA ILE A 21 -21.89 3.36 3.91
C ILE A 21 -20.42 3.53 3.51
N GLU A 22 -19.57 2.57 3.85
CA GLU A 22 -18.15 2.60 3.53
C GLU A 22 -17.92 2.62 2.01
N GLU A 23 -18.65 1.82 1.23
CA GLU A 23 -18.57 1.81 -0.23
C GLU A 23 -18.99 3.14 -0.84
N GLN A 24 -20.03 3.78 -0.31
CA GLN A 24 -20.46 5.11 -0.73
C GLN A 24 -19.40 6.18 -0.44
N VAL A 25 -18.77 6.12 0.73
CA VAL A 25 -17.69 7.04 1.11
C VAL A 25 -16.46 6.84 0.21
N LEU A 26 -16.09 5.60 -0.07
CA LEU A 26 -14.97 5.31 -0.98
C LEU A 26 -15.24 5.76 -2.42
N ALA A 27 -16.49 5.63 -2.89
CA ALA A 27 -16.90 6.14 -4.20
C ALA A 27 -16.80 7.67 -4.24
N TYR A 28 -17.30 8.35 -3.22
CA TYR A 28 -17.18 9.81 -3.08
C TYR A 28 -15.71 10.27 -3.07
N TRP A 29 -14.86 9.65 -2.27
CA TRP A 29 -13.44 10.01 -2.20
C TRP A 29 -12.70 9.84 -3.54
N ARG A 30 -13.08 8.84 -4.31
CA ARG A 30 -12.53 8.63 -5.65
C ARG A 30 -12.97 9.70 -6.65
N GLU A 31 -14.25 10.07 -6.62
CA GLU A 31 -14.81 11.11 -7.52
C GLU A 31 -14.27 12.51 -7.16
N ASP A 32 -14.13 12.80 -5.87
CA ASP A 32 -13.66 14.09 -5.33
C ASP A 32 -12.13 14.21 -5.29
N ASP A 33 -11.39 13.12 -5.55
CA ASP A 33 -9.94 13.01 -5.35
C ASP A 33 -9.49 13.49 -3.95
N THR A 34 -10.25 13.12 -2.94
CA THR A 34 -10.16 13.68 -1.58
C THR A 34 -8.77 13.52 -0.98
N PHE A 35 -8.10 12.40 -1.20
CA PHE A 35 -6.75 12.19 -0.67
C PHE A 35 -5.76 13.18 -1.30
N ARG A 36 -5.73 13.30 -2.62
CA ARG A 36 -4.84 14.22 -3.33
C ARG A 36 -5.13 15.66 -2.95
N ALA A 37 -6.41 16.05 -2.94
CA ALA A 37 -6.83 17.37 -2.47
C ALA A 37 -6.35 17.67 -1.04
N SER A 38 -6.27 16.66 -0.17
CA SER A 38 -5.77 16.84 1.20
C SER A 38 -4.27 17.15 1.26
N VAL A 39 -3.50 16.71 0.28
CA VAL A 39 -2.07 17.04 0.12
C VAL A 39 -1.88 18.40 -0.53
N ASP A 40 -2.57 18.63 -1.66
CA ASP A 40 -2.42 19.84 -2.49
C ASP A 40 -2.87 21.11 -1.75
N GLN A 41 -3.93 21.04 -0.96
CA GLN A 41 -4.42 22.16 -0.12
C GLN A 41 -3.41 22.59 0.96
N ARG A 42 -2.36 21.80 1.18
CA ARG A 42 -1.30 22.04 2.17
C ARG A 42 0.04 22.31 1.53
N GLU A 43 0.05 22.62 0.24
CA GLU A 43 1.27 23.04 -0.44
C GLU A 43 1.88 24.26 0.27
N GLY A 44 3.18 24.16 0.60
CA GLY A 44 3.91 25.18 1.36
C GLY A 44 3.68 25.13 2.88
N ALA A 45 2.80 24.26 3.40
CA ALA A 45 2.73 24.00 4.84
C ALA A 45 3.94 23.19 5.32
N PRO A 46 4.23 23.18 6.63
CA PRO A 46 5.30 22.35 7.17
C PRO A 46 5.08 20.87 6.82
N GLU A 47 6.07 20.28 6.18
CA GLU A 47 6.03 18.88 5.81
C GLU A 47 6.13 17.97 7.04
N TRP A 48 5.41 16.86 7.02
CA TRP A 48 5.58 15.75 7.95
C TRP A 48 5.89 14.49 7.17
N VAL A 49 7.13 14.05 7.27
CA VAL A 49 7.64 12.91 6.52
C VAL A 49 7.15 11.61 7.17
N PHE A 50 6.60 10.74 6.35
CA PHE A 50 6.14 9.42 6.75
C PHE A 50 6.75 8.35 5.84
N TYR A 51 7.48 7.42 6.44
CA TYR A 51 7.98 6.24 5.75
C TYR A 51 7.15 5.02 6.13
N ASP A 52 6.71 4.30 5.10
CA ASP A 52 6.00 3.05 5.27
C ASP A 52 6.98 1.87 5.32
N GLY A 53 6.75 0.90 6.22
CA GLY A 53 7.43 -0.39 6.17
C GLY A 53 6.74 -1.25 5.10
N PRO A 54 7.42 -1.54 3.97
CA PRO A 54 6.77 -2.14 2.82
C PRO A 54 6.42 -3.61 3.06
N PRO A 55 5.22 -4.07 2.65
CA PRO A 55 4.89 -5.49 2.67
C PRO A 55 5.49 -6.22 1.45
N PHE A 56 5.60 -7.55 1.57
CA PHE A 56 5.80 -8.42 0.42
C PHE A 56 4.51 -8.59 -0.37
N ALA A 57 4.56 -8.43 -1.69
CA ALA A 57 3.41 -8.66 -2.58
C ALA A 57 3.34 -10.09 -3.14
N ASN A 58 4.10 -11.03 -2.60
CA ASN A 58 4.10 -12.45 -2.98
C ASN A 58 3.06 -13.28 -2.23
N GLY A 59 2.29 -12.67 -1.32
CA GLY A 59 1.18 -13.27 -0.59
C GLY A 59 0.02 -12.31 -0.42
N LEU A 60 -1.17 -12.85 -0.14
CA LEU A 60 -2.36 -12.06 0.13
C LEU A 60 -2.29 -11.40 1.52
N PRO A 61 -2.92 -10.21 1.70
CA PRO A 61 -2.99 -9.57 2.99
C PRO A 61 -3.80 -10.42 4.01
N HIS A 62 -3.46 -10.26 5.28
CA HIS A 62 -4.12 -10.95 6.39
C HIS A 62 -4.38 -9.98 7.57
N TYR A 63 -5.02 -10.45 8.65
CA TYR A 63 -5.42 -9.62 9.79
C TYR A 63 -4.29 -8.81 10.44
N GLY A 64 -3.05 -9.32 10.45
CA GLY A 64 -1.91 -8.57 10.94
C GLY A 64 -1.66 -7.30 10.12
N HIS A 65 -1.86 -7.37 8.82
CA HIS A 65 -1.77 -6.21 7.92
C HIS A 65 -2.92 -5.21 8.13
N LEU A 66 -4.11 -5.69 8.55
CA LEU A 66 -5.23 -4.81 8.89
C LEU A 66 -4.86 -3.87 10.04
N LEU A 67 -4.33 -4.41 11.13
CA LEU A 67 -3.92 -3.63 12.29
C LEU A 67 -2.80 -2.63 11.97
N THR A 68 -1.76 -3.10 11.28
CA THR A 68 -0.65 -2.24 10.84
C THR A 68 -1.13 -1.16 9.87
N GLY A 69 -1.99 -1.51 8.90
CA GLY A 69 -2.58 -0.56 7.95
C GLY A 69 -3.38 0.54 8.63
N TYR A 70 -4.15 0.19 9.66
CA TYR A 70 -4.87 1.18 10.47
C TYR A 70 -3.93 2.16 11.18
N ALA A 71 -2.87 1.67 11.82
CA ALA A 71 -1.89 2.54 12.47
C ALA A 71 -1.16 3.43 11.46
N LYS A 72 -0.78 2.88 10.30
CA LYS A 72 -0.13 3.60 9.21
C LYS A 72 -1.00 4.68 8.57
N ASP A 73 -2.32 4.61 8.68
CA ASP A 73 -3.24 5.67 8.25
C ASP A 73 -3.49 6.70 9.36
N LEU A 74 -3.64 6.25 10.59
CA LEU A 74 -4.03 7.10 11.72
C LEU A 74 -3.05 8.26 11.94
N PHE A 75 -1.74 7.97 11.99
CA PHE A 75 -0.74 9.00 12.27
C PHE A 75 -0.62 10.03 11.14
N PRO A 76 -0.48 9.65 9.86
CA PRO A 76 -0.46 10.59 8.75
C PRO A 76 -1.75 11.40 8.64
N ARG A 77 -2.92 10.77 8.82
CA ARG A 77 -4.22 11.44 8.79
C ARG A 77 -4.35 12.47 9.90
N PHE A 78 -3.90 12.13 11.12
CA PHE A 78 -3.87 13.07 12.23
C PHE A 78 -2.96 14.29 11.94
N GLN A 79 -1.77 14.07 11.37
CA GLN A 79 -0.87 15.18 11.02
C GLN A 79 -1.45 16.03 9.87
N THR A 80 -2.14 15.43 8.92
CA THR A 80 -2.90 16.16 7.88
C THR A 80 -3.98 17.03 8.51
N MET A 81 -4.74 16.53 9.48
CA MET A 81 -5.74 17.31 10.23
C MET A 81 -5.13 18.47 11.03
N ARG A 82 -3.86 18.33 11.44
CA ARG A 82 -3.10 19.41 12.09
C ARG A 82 -2.49 20.43 11.12
N GLY A 83 -2.82 20.34 9.83
CA GLY A 83 -2.37 21.28 8.81
C GLY A 83 -1.00 20.97 8.23
N LYS A 84 -0.44 19.79 8.47
CA LYS A 84 0.84 19.38 7.86
C LYS A 84 0.60 18.85 6.44
N GLN A 85 1.56 19.12 5.54
CA GLN A 85 1.61 18.42 4.26
C GLN A 85 2.21 17.02 4.48
N VAL A 86 1.49 15.98 4.09
CA VAL A 86 1.88 14.59 4.35
C VAL A 86 1.76 13.78 3.05
N HIS A 87 2.87 13.59 2.39
CA HIS A 87 2.98 12.67 1.28
C HIS A 87 3.05 11.23 1.83
N ARG A 88 2.30 10.32 1.19
CA ARG A 88 2.17 8.93 1.64
C ARG A 88 2.36 8.03 0.43
N ARG A 89 3.56 7.54 0.23
CA ARG A 89 3.88 6.62 -0.86
C ARG A 89 3.75 5.19 -0.36
N PHE A 90 3.14 4.33 -1.15
CA PHE A 90 3.16 2.90 -0.88
C PHE A 90 4.53 2.32 -1.22
N GLY A 91 4.91 1.24 -0.57
CA GLY A 91 6.18 0.57 -0.83
C GLY A 91 6.00 -0.94 -0.91
N TRP A 92 6.91 -1.59 -1.64
CA TRP A 92 6.94 -3.04 -1.82
C TRP A 92 8.29 -3.60 -1.41
N ASP A 93 8.28 -4.55 -0.48
CA ASP A 93 9.44 -5.35 -0.17
C ASP A 93 9.56 -6.46 -1.21
N THR A 94 10.68 -6.49 -1.90
CA THR A 94 10.89 -7.37 -3.06
C THR A 94 12.16 -8.21 -2.96
N HIS A 95 12.79 -8.22 -1.78
CA HIS A 95 14.06 -8.90 -1.55
C HIS A 95 13.99 -9.94 -0.43
N GLY A 96 15.04 -10.76 -0.37
CA GLY A 96 15.33 -11.66 0.73
C GLY A 96 14.57 -12.98 0.67
N LEU A 97 14.68 -13.73 1.76
CA LEU A 97 14.24 -15.12 1.86
C LEU A 97 12.77 -15.37 1.46
N PRO A 98 11.79 -14.50 1.79
CA PRO A 98 10.41 -14.75 1.36
C PRO A 98 10.23 -14.73 -0.16
N ALA A 99 10.97 -13.88 -0.88
CA ALA A 99 10.94 -13.84 -2.34
C ALA A 99 11.60 -15.10 -2.94
N GLU A 100 12.71 -15.52 -2.38
CA GLU A 100 13.43 -16.73 -2.81
C GLU A 100 12.60 -17.98 -2.60
N LEU A 101 12.02 -18.16 -1.40
CA LEU A 101 11.18 -19.32 -1.09
C LEU A 101 9.94 -19.41 -1.98
N GLU A 102 9.34 -18.29 -2.35
CA GLU A 102 8.20 -18.30 -3.27
C GLU A 102 8.65 -18.67 -4.70
N ALA A 103 9.81 -18.19 -5.15
CA ALA A 103 10.37 -18.59 -6.43
C ALA A 103 10.72 -20.08 -6.46
N GLU A 104 11.37 -20.62 -5.42
CA GLU A 104 11.65 -22.05 -5.26
C GLU A 104 10.35 -22.87 -5.33
N ARG A 105 9.31 -22.44 -4.60
CA ARG A 105 8.02 -23.11 -4.59
C ARG A 105 7.36 -23.15 -5.99
N GLN A 106 7.40 -22.03 -6.71
CA GLN A 106 6.83 -21.94 -8.06
C GLN A 106 7.57 -22.76 -9.09
N LEU A 107 8.90 -22.86 -8.96
CA LEU A 107 9.76 -23.63 -9.85
C LEU A 107 9.85 -25.11 -9.45
N GLY A 108 9.28 -25.49 -8.30
CA GLY A 108 9.36 -26.85 -7.79
C GLY A 108 10.75 -27.26 -7.32
N ILE A 109 11.58 -26.28 -6.94
CA ILE A 109 12.94 -26.50 -6.46
C ILE A 109 12.88 -27.06 -5.03
N THR A 110 13.60 -28.15 -4.80
CA THR A 110 13.68 -28.81 -3.48
C THR A 110 15.11 -28.90 -2.95
N ASP A 111 16.11 -28.64 -3.80
CA ASP A 111 17.52 -28.62 -3.45
C ASP A 111 18.23 -27.46 -4.14
N LYS A 112 19.15 -26.82 -3.42
CA LYS A 112 19.88 -25.65 -3.93
C LYS A 112 20.75 -25.94 -5.16
N SER A 113 21.20 -27.18 -5.36
CA SER A 113 21.94 -27.58 -6.57
C SER A 113 21.12 -27.32 -7.85
N GLN A 114 19.78 -27.44 -7.77
CA GLN A 114 18.90 -27.16 -8.90
C GLN A 114 18.93 -25.69 -9.33
N ILE A 115 19.19 -24.77 -8.39
CA ILE A 115 19.38 -23.34 -8.71
C ILE A 115 20.68 -23.13 -9.48
N GLU A 116 21.75 -23.82 -9.07
CA GLU A 116 23.03 -23.76 -9.75
C GLU A 116 22.95 -24.35 -11.18
N GLU A 117 22.23 -25.47 -11.35
CA GLU A 117 21.99 -26.10 -12.65
C GLU A 117 21.13 -25.20 -13.57
N MET A 118 20.10 -24.55 -13.04
CA MET A 118 19.27 -23.60 -13.78
C MET A 118 20.06 -22.34 -14.16
N GLY A 119 20.98 -21.94 -13.32
CA GLY A 119 21.74 -20.70 -13.39
C GLY A 119 21.11 -19.58 -12.56
N ILE A 120 21.94 -18.89 -11.79
CA ILE A 120 21.56 -17.84 -10.84
C ILE A 120 20.75 -16.73 -11.52
N ALA A 121 21.12 -16.35 -12.74
CA ALA A 121 20.41 -15.29 -13.48
C ALA A 121 18.96 -15.69 -13.80
N ALA A 122 18.72 -16.94 -14.19
CA ALA A 122 17.38 -17.43 -14.48
C ALA A 122 16.52 -17.52 -13.22
N PHE A 123 17.11 -17.97 -12.11
CA PHE A 123 16.45 -18.00 -10.80
C PHE A 123 16.08 -16.59 -10.32
N ASN A 124 17.00 -15.63 -10.39
CA ASN A 124 16.76 -14.26 -10.02
C ASN A 124 15.67 -13.59 -10.88
N GLN A 125 15.61 -13.94 -12.16
CA GLN A 125 14.52 -13.44 -13.04
C GLN A 125 13.17 -14.01 -12.61
N ALA A 126 13.09 -15.31 -12.32
CA ALA A 126 11.87 -15.93 -11.81
C ALA A 126 11.43 -15.32 -10.47
N ALA A 127 12.36 -15.06 -9.56
CA ALA A 127 12.07 -14.36 -8.30
C ALA A 127 11.52 -12.95 -8.58
N ARG A 128 12.16 -12.18 -9.45
CA ARG A 128 11.72 -10.83 -9.84
C ARG A 128 10.30 -10.83 -10.43
N ASP A 129 9.98 -11.80 -11.26
CA ASP A 129 8.65 -11.92 -11.88
C ASP A 129 7.55 -12.29 -10.87
N SER A 130 7.93 -12.94 -9.77
CA SER A 130 7.00 -13.42 -8.75
C SER A 130 6.67 -12.39 -7.66
N VAL A 131 7.57 -11.45 -7.35
CA VAL A 131 7.47 -10.61 -6.15
C VAL A 131 6.36 -9.56 -6.20
N LEU A 132 5.84 -9.23 -7.38
CA LEU A 132 4.76 -8.24 -7.56
C LEU A 132 3.42 -8.88 -7.94
N LYS A 133 3.27 -10.17 -7.71
CA LYS A 133 2.12 -10.96 -8.17
C LYS A 133 0.78 -10.47 -7.64
N TYR A 134 0.71 -10.01 -6.41
CA TYR A 134 -0.54 -9.65 -5.72
C TYR A 134 -0.67 -8.14 -5.45
N THR A 135 0.04 -7.29 -6.20
CA THR A 135 -0.01 -5.83 -6.00
C THR A 135 -1.41 -5.27 -6.14
N LYS A 136 -2.19 -5.78 -7.09
CA LYS A 136 -3.56 -5.33 -7.31
C LYS A 136 -4.49 -5.71 -6.15
N GLU A 137 -4.41 -6.92 -5.65
CA GLU A 137 -5.19 -7.39 -4.50
C GLU A 137 -4.83 -6.61 -3.23
N TRP A 138 -3.56 -6.23 -3.09
CA TRP A 138 -3.12 -5.35 -2.01
C TRP A 138 -3.69 -3.95 -2.13
N GLU A 139 -3.69 -3.36 -3.32
CA GLU A 139 -4.30 -2.05 -3.56
C GLU A 139 -5.80 -2.06 -3.24
N GLU A 140 -6.53 -3.07 -3.72
CA GLU A 140 -7.95 -3.26 -3.42
C GLU A 140 -8.20 -3.39 -1.90
N TYR A 141 -7.38 -4.17 -1.20
CA TYR A 141 -7.47 -4.37 0.24
C TYR A 141 -7.19 -3.08 1.03
N VAL A 142 -6.12 -2.37 0.71
CA VAL A 142 -5.73 -1.12 1.38
C VAL A 142 -6.75 -0.02 1.11
N THR A 143 -7.27 0.07 -0.11
CA THR A 143 -8.36 0.99 -0.47
C THR A 143 -9.63 0.65 0.29
N ARG A 144 -9.97 -0.63 0.43
CA ARG A 144 -11.14 -1.05 1.21
C ARG A 144 -11.03 -0.74 2.70
N GLN A 145 -9.81 -0.69 3.24
CA GLN A 145 -9.54 -0.19 4.60
C GLN A 145 -9.70 1.33 4.75
N ALA A 146 -10.01 2.04 3.68
CA ALA A 146 -10.07 3.51 3.63
C ALA A 146 -8.73 4.19 3.97
N ARG A 147 -7.60 3.48 3.78
CA ARG A 147 -6.27 4.03 3.97
C ARG A 147 -5.91 4.95 2.80
N TRP A 148 -5.47 6.16 3.11
CA TRP A 148 -5.00 7.14 2.13
C TRP A 148 -3.51 6.94 1.86
N VAL A 149 -3.18 6.47 0.66
CA VAL A 149 -1.80 6.23 0.23
C VAL A 149 -1.71 6.26 -1.30
N ASP A 150 -0.60 6.74 -1.81
CA ASP A 150 -0.31 6.84 -3.24
C ASP A 150 0.29 5.53 -3.74
N PHE A 151 -0.44 4.83 -4.60
CA PHE A 151 0.02 3.63 -5.31
C PHE A 151 0.61 3.93 -6.68
N GLU A 152 0.30 5.09 -7.28
CA GLU A 152 0.80 5.46 -8.61
C GLU A 152 2.29 5.80 -8.56
N ASN A 153 2.72 6.44 -7.46
CA ASN A 153 4.11 6.78 -7.20
C ASN A 153 4.71 5.86 -6.11
N ASP A 154 4.38 4.60 -6.14
CA ASP A 154 4.92 3.60 -5.22
C ASP A 154 6.46 3.47 -5.37
N TYR A 155 7.11 2.84 -4.41
CA TYR A 155 8.52 2.43 -4.54
C TYR A 155 8.66 0.92 -4.32
N LYS A 156 9.65 0.37 -4.97
CA LYS A 156 10.01 -1.05 -4.83
C LYS A 156 11.46 -1.15 -4.37
N THR A 157 11.73 -2.00 -3.41
CA THR A 157 13.11 -2.16 -2.94
C THR A 157 14.05 -2.69 -4.04
N LEU A 158 13.50 -3.23 -5.15
CA LEU A 158 14.24 -3.64 -6.35
C LEU A 158 14.56 -2.48 -7.33
N ASP A 159 14.01 -1.28 -7.11
CA ASP A 159 14.28 -0.14 -7.97
C ASP A 159 15.73 0.33 -7.81
N LEU A 160 16.33 0.80 -8.91
CA LEU A 160 17.76 1.19 -8.90
C LEU A 160 18.06 2.33 -7.93
N ASP A 161 17.22 3.36 -7.93
CA ASP A 161 17.34 4.53 -7.05
C ASP A 161 17.18 4.16 -5.57
N TYR A 162 16.33 3.15 -5.25
CA TYR A 162 16.28 2.60 -3.90
C TYR A 162 17.59 1.90 -3.53
N MET A 163 18.10 1.02 -4.41
CA MET A 163 19.36 0.30 -4.20
C MET A 163 20.55 1.25 -4.11
N GLU A 164 20.62 2.27 -4.96
CA GLU A 164 21.63 3.33 -4.90
C GLU A 164 21.61 4.07 -3.56
N SER A 165 20.40 4.40 -3.06
CA SER A 165 20.23 5.05 -1.77
C SER A 165 20.73 4.19 -0.61
N VAL A 166 20.49 2.87 -0.65
CA VAL A 166 21.01 1.93 0.34
C VAL A 166 22.54 1.84 0.28
N MET A 167 23.11 1.82 -0.92
CA MET A 167 24.56 1.76 -1.10
C MET A 167 25.27 3.07 -0.70
N TRP A 168 24.55 4.20 -0.75
CA TRP A 168 25.05 5.50 -0.34
C TRP A 168 25.11 5.66 1.19
N ALA A 169 24.17 5.06 1.92
CA ALA A 169 24.06 5.16 3.38
C ALA A 169 25.14 4.33 4.10
#